data_197308e08feaffbd0f82a549792c60e3
#
_entry.id   197308e08feaffbd0f82a549792c60e3
#
_cell.length_a   1.000
_cell.length_b   1.000
_cell.length_c   1.000
_cell.angle_alpha   90.00
_cell.angle_beta   90.00
_cell.angle_gamma   90.00
#
_symmetry.space_group_name_H-M   'P 1'
#
loop_
_entity.id
_entity.type
_entity.pdbx_description
1 polymer ?
#
loop_
_entity_poly.entity_id
_entity_poly.type
_entity_poly.pdbx_seq_one_letter_code
_entity_poly.pdbx_strand_id
1 'polypeptide(L)'
;DVYKRQGHYDGYDERIRELVDDAIWFGDYVLTGGELGAMVIIDATARFLPDVLGNNVSAEEDSFQDNLLEFPQYTRPAEFRGRHVPEVLMSGNHAKIAEWRLKESLRRTWQRRPDLLANRQLTKQERDLLDDIKQE
;
A
#
# COMPACT_ATOMS: atom_id res chain seq x y z
N ASP A 1 -4.97 -4.80 -23.71
CA ASP A 1 -3.78 -4.15 -24.29
C ASP A 1 -3.58 -2.79 -23.63
N VAL A 2 -2.59 -2.67 -22.78
CA VAL A 2 -2.20 -1.36 -22.19
C VAL A 2 -1.31 -0.66 -23.21
N TYR A 3 -1.90 0.23 -24.03
CA TYR A 3 -1.14 1.08 -24.91
C TYR A 3 -0.51 2.21 -24.08
N LYS A 4 0.79 2.14 -23.84
CA LYS A 4 1.54 3.24 -23.24
C LYS A 4 2.15 4.09 -24.34
N ARG A 5 1.71 5.35 -24.44
CA ARG A 5 2.46 6.37 -25.15
C ARG A 5 3.28 7.16 -24.16
N GLN A 6 4.57 7.13 -24.39
CA GLN A 6 5.58 7.82 -23.64
C GLN A 6 6.20 8.89 -24.52
N GLY A 7 6.21 10.12 -24.03
CA GLY A 7 6.91 11.21 -24.69
C GLY A 7 8.36 11.29 -24.23
N HIS A 8 9.27 11.46 -25.19
CA HIS A 8 10.61 11.95 -24.94
C HIS A 8 10.64 13.46 -25.23
N TYR A 9 11.51 14.21 -24.57
CA TYR A 9 11.65 15.67 -24.66
C TYR A 9 10.53 16.48 -23.99
N ASP A 10 10.30 17.70 -24.44
CA ASP A 10 9.48 18.72 -23.76
C ASP A 10 7.96 18.49 -23.80
N GLY A 11 7.52 17.35 -24.30
CA GLY A 11 6.10 17.02 -24.31
C GLY A 11 5.65 16.30 -25.58
N TYR A 12 4.35 16.20 -25.74
CA TYR A 12 3.69 15.58 -26.88
C TYR A 12 2.51 16.45 -27.32
N ASP A 13 2.07 16.26 -28.55
CA ASP A 13 0.91 16.97 -29.11
C ASP A 13 -0.35 16.61 -28.28
N GLU A 14 -1.06 17.62 -27.78
CA GLU A 14 -2.21 17.46 -26.89
C GLU A 14 -3.32 16.60 -27.52
N ARG A 15 -3.45 16.60 -28.85
CA ARG A 15 -4.42 15.77 -29.59
C ARG A 15 -4.20 14.26 -29.39
N ILE A 16 -3.01 13.85 -28.92
CA ILE A 16 -2.74 12.47 -28.58
C ILE A 16 -3.57 12.01 -27.38
N ARG A 17 -4.00 12.92 -26.50
CA ARG A 17 -4.85 12.58 -25.35
C ARG A 17 -6.19 11.97 -25.76
N GLU A 18 -6.71 12.34 -26.92
CA GLU A 18 -7.95 11.77 -27.46
C GLU A 18 -7.81 10.28 -27.85
N LEU A 19 -6.57 9.80 -27.95
CA LEU A 19 -6.24 8.41 -28.36
C LEU A 19 -5.92 7.50 -27.17
N VAL A 20 -5.98 8.02 -25.93
CA VAL A 20 -5.69 7.25 -24.73
C VAL A 20 -6.96 7.12 -23.88
N ASP A 21 -7.12 5.96 -23.23
CA ASP A 21 -8.29 5.67 -22.41
C ASP A 21 -8.17 6.34 -21.02
N ASP A 22 -6.93 6.50 -20.51
CA ASP A 22 -6.69 7.04 -19.18
C ASP A 22 -5.31 7.70 -19.08
N ALA A 23 -5.16 8.61 -18.11
CA ALA A 23 -3.91 9.27 -17.76
C ALA A 23 -3.64 9.16 -16.26
N ILE A 24 -2.50 8.57 -15.90
CA ILE A 24 -2.12 8.34 -14.52
C ILE A 24 -1.06 9.36 -14.08
N TRP A 25 -1.32 10.02 -12.97
CA TRP A 25 -0.43 10.98 -12.33
C TRP A 25 0.36 10.29 -11.19
N PHE A 26 1.68 10.46 -11.19
CA PHE A 26 2.56 9.84 -10.19
C PHE A 26 2.99 10.77 -9.05
N GLY A 27 2.92 12.08 -9.25
CA GLY A 27 3.30 13.07 -8.26
C GLY A 27 3.74 14.41 -8.87
N ASP A 28 4.02 15.39 -8.02
CA ASP A 28 4.38 16.75 -8.40
C ASP A 28 5.88 16.88 -8.70
N TYR A 29 6.36 16.14 -9.70
CA TYR A 29 7.73 16.16 -10.16
C TYR A 29 7.79 15.84 -11.66
N VAL A 30 8.89 16.25 -12.29
CA VAL A 30 9.14 16.00 -13.71
C VAL A 30 10.23 14.94 -13.88
N LEU A 31 9.95 13.95 -14.71
CA LEU A 31 10.92 12.94 -15.12
C LEU A 31 11.44 13.25 -16.53
N THR A 32 12.63 12.78 -16.85
CA THR A 32 13.24 12.94 -18.17
C THR A 32 12.51 12.15 -19.27
N GLY A 33 11.73 11.15 -18.88
CA GLY A 33 10.91 10.32 -19.78
C GLY A 33 9.89 9.50 -18.99
N GLY A 34 8.96 8.83 -19.68
CA GLY A 34 7.89 8.04 -19.05
C GLY A 34 8.30 6.61 -18.70
N GLU A 35 9.56 6.20 -18.91
CA GLU A 35 10.02 4.83 -18.69
C GLU A 35 9.84 4.39 -17.24
N LEU A 36 10.24 5.23 -16.31
CA LEU A 36 10.11 4.95 -14.87
C LEU A 36 8.64 4.83 -14.46
N GLY A 37 7.80 5.75 -14.93
CA GLY A 37 6.36 5.66 -14.70
C GLY A 37 5.75 4.39 -15.31
N ALA A 38 6.20 4.00 -16.50
CA ALA A 38 5.80 2.76 -17.12
C ALA A 38 6.21 1.54 -16.30
N MET A 39 7.44 1.50 -15.79
CA MET A 39 7.94 0.42 -14.93
C MET A 39 7.12 0.31 -13.64
N VAL A 40 6.80 1.43 -13.00
CA VAL A 40 5.96 1.44 -11.78
C VAL A 40 4.58 0.81 -12.06
N ILE A 41 3.92 1.18 -13.17
CA ILE A 41 2.61 0.59 -13.52
C ILE A 41 2.74 -0.90 -13.80
N ILE A 42 3.76 -1.31 -14.57
CA ILE A 42 3.97 -2.73 -14.89
C ILE A 42 4.21 -3.54 -13.62
N ASP A 43 5.11 -3.10 -12.76
CA ASP A 43 5.42 -3.79 -11.51
C ASP A 43 4.20 -3.86 -10.60
N ALA A 44 3.52 -2.73 -10.37
CA ALA A 44 2.34 -2.67 -9.53
C ALA A 44 1.18 -3.54 -10.04
N THR A 45 1.02 -3.70 -11.34
CA THR A 45 -0.07 -4.50 -11.92
C THR A 45 0.30 -5.97 -12.13
N ALA A 46 1.54 -6.26 -12.50
CA ALA A 46 2.00 -7.62 -12.77
C ALA A 46 1.91 -8.52 -11.53
N ARG A 47 2.10 -7.97 -10.34
CA ARG A 47 2.01 -8.72 -9.07
C ARG A 47 0.61 -9.29 -8.77
N PHE A 48 -0.45 -8.83 -9.45
CA PHE A 48 -1.80 -9.39 -9.37
C PHE A 48 -2.04 -10.53 -10.36
N LEU A 49 -1.10 -10.78 -11.27
CA LEU A 49 -1.20 -11.92 -12.17
C LEU A 49 -0.82 -13.21 -11.44
N PRO A 50 -1.51 -14.34 -11.72
CA PRO A 50 -1.15 -15.62 -11.16
C PRO A 50 0.33 -15.95 -11.43
N ASP A 51 0.98 -16.58 -10.48
CA ASP A 51 2.36 -17.10 -10.58
C ASP A 51 3.48 -16.05 -10.76
N VAL A 52 3.18 -14.76 -10.73
CA VAL A 52 4.21 -13.70 -10.78
C VAL A 52 4.91 -13.54 -9.43
N LEU A 53 4.16 -13.63 -8.33
CA LEU A 53 4.74 -13.68 -6.99
C LEU A 53 4.78 -15.12 -6.50
N GLY A 54 5.88 -15.52 -5.86
CA GLY A 54 6.05 -16.86 -5.29
C GLY A 54 5.08 -17.19 -4.14
N ASN A 55 4.35 -16.19 -3.62
CA ASN A 55 3.30 -16.35 -2.63
C ASN A 55 2.13 -15.40 -2.96
N ASN A 56 1.05 -15.96 -3.48
CA ASN A 56 -0.15 -15.20 -3.88
C ASN A 56 -0.86 -14.53 -2.69
N VAL A 57 -0.72 -15.06 -1.48
CA VAL A 57 -1.31 -14.49 -0.25
C VAL A 57 -0.66 -13.14 0.11
N SER A 58 0.60 -12.94 -0.27
CA SER A 58 1.33 -11.69 0.02
C SER A 58 0.70 -10.47 -0.65
N ALA A 59 0.14 -10.62 -1.84
CA ALA A 59 -0.50 -9.51 -2.56
C ALA A 59 -1.84 -9.08 -1.93
N GLU A 60 -2.54 -10.02 -1.25
CA GLU A 60 -3.83 -9.74 -0.60
C GLU A 60 -3.68 -8.99 0.73
N GLU A 61 -2.53 -9.14 1.41
CA GLU A 61 -2.24 -8.47 2.68
C GLU A 61 -1.56 -7.10 2.51
N ASP A 62 -1.23 -6.71 1.28
CA ASP A 62 -0.53 -5.46 1.01
C ASP A 62 -1.39 -4.22 1.23
N SER A 63 -0.70 -3.08 1.43
CA SER A 63 -1.33 -1.77 1.53
C SER A 63 -2.27 -1.50 0.35
N PHE A 64 -3.40 -0.85 0.65
CA PHE A 64 -4.45 -0.42 -0.29
C PHE A 64 -5.43 -1.49 -0.76
N GLN A 65 -5.21 -2.77 -0.53
CA GLN A 65 -6.17 -3.81 -0.92
C GLN A 65 -7.52 -3.62 -0.23
N ASP A 66 -7.49 -3.39 1.08
CA ASP A 66 -8.67 -3.17 1.91
C ASP A 66 -8.82 -1.71 2.37
N ASN A 67 -8.30 -0.75 1.62
CA ASN A 67 -8.22 0.65 2.05
C ASN A 67 -7.52 0.85 3.40
N LEU A 68 -6.57 0.00 3.75
CA LEU A 68 -5.69 0.16 4.89
C LEU A 68 -4.23 0.17 4.44
N LEU A 69 -3.38 0.86 5.18
CA LEU A 69 -1.94 0.69 5.08
C LEU A 69 -1.52 -0.57 5.84
N GLU A 70 -0.52 -1.25 5.33
CA GLU A 70 0.03 -2.44 5.95
C GLU A 70 0.59 -2.14 7.36
N PHE A 71 0.45 -3.12 8.27
CA PHE A 71 1.03 -3.06 9.61
C PHE A 71 2.57 -3.07 9.57
N PRO A 72 3.27 -2.67 10.67
CA PRO A 72 4.73 -2.71 10.73
C PRO A 72 5.26 -4.13 10.63
N GLN A 73 6.17 -4.35 9.69
CA GLN A 73 6.89 -5.61 9.55
C GLN A 73 8.18 -5.60 10.38
N TYR A 74 8.52 -6.74 10.96
CA TYR A 74 9.73 -6.95 11.75
C TYR A 74 10.48 -8.19 11.26
N THR A 75 11.82 -8.14 11.38
CA THR A 75 12.70 -9.25 11.04
C THR A 75 13.66 -9.53 12.21
N ARG A 76 14.46 -10.56 12.10
CA ARG A 76 15.53 -10.90 13.04
C ARG A 76 16.67 -9.87 12.97
N PRO A 77 17.35 -9.60 14.10
CA PRO A 77 17.16 -10.16 15.46
C PRO A 77 15.97 -9.53 16.20
N ALA A 78 15.54 -10.15 17.31
CA ALA A 78 14.43 -9.65 18.14
C ALA A 78 14.73 -8.31 18.82
N GLU A 79 16.02 -7.97 18.98
CA GLU A 79 16.49 -6.67 19.47
C GLU A 79 17.59 -6.15 18.55
N PHE A 80 17.49 -4.88 18.17
CA PHE A 80 18.50 -4.19 17.38
C PHE A 80 18.66 -2.75 17.86
N ARG A 81 19.83 -2.40 18.37
CA ARG A 81 20.19 -1.06 18.88
C ARG A 81 19.19 -0.53 19.92
N GLY A 82 18.81 -1.36 20.88
CA GLY A 82 17.86 -1.02 21.93
C GLY A 82 16.39 -0.97 21.49
N ARG A 83 16.09 -1.33 20.27
CA ARG A 83 14.70 -1.45 19.74
C ARG A 83 14.29 -2.90 19.66
N HIS A 84 13.14 -3.21 20.23
CA HIS A 84 12.64 -4.58 20.33
C HIS A 84 11.47 -4.83 19.38
N VAL A 85 11.39 -6.06 18.88
CA VAL A 85 10.18 -6.57 18.23
C VAL A 85 9.07 -6.63 19.29
N PRO A 86 7.84 -6.15 19.02
CA PRO A 86 6.73 -6.26 19.96
C PRO A 86 6.52 -7.71 20.44
N GLU A 87 6.40 -7.89 21.76
CA GLU A 87 6.28 -9.22 22.38
C GLU A 87 5.11 -10.04 21.85
N VAL A 88 4.01 -9.37 21.49
CA VAL A 88 2.83 -10.03 20.93
C VAL A 88 3.17 -10.81 19.65
N LEU A 89 4.09 -10.30 18.82
CA LEU A 89 4.51 -10.96 17.57
C LEU A 89 5.36 -12.22 17.82
N MET A 90 5.97 -12.32 18.99
CA MET A 90 6.79 -13.48 19.43
C MET A 90 5.99 -14.46 20.29
N SER A 91 4.76 -14.15 20.66
CA SER A 91 3.94 -14.93 21.59
C SER A 91 3.42 -16.26 21.02
N GLY A 92 3.42 -16.44 19.70
CA GLY A 92 2.77 -17.58 19.02
C GLY A 92 1.24 -17.55 19.09
N ASN A 93 0.63 -16.55 19.71
CA ASN A 93 -0.82 -16.42 19.78
C ASN A 93 -1.37 -15.72 18.52
N HIS A 94 -1.78 -16.53 17.54
CA HIS A 94 -2.23 -16.02 16.24
C HIS A 94 -3.40 -15.03 16.35
N ALA A 95 -4.33 -15.20 17.28
CA ALA A 95 -5.45 -14.30 17.46
C ALA A 95 -4.99 -12.91 17.92
N LYS A 96 -4.11 -12.86 18.94
CA LYS A 96 -3.54 -11.60 19.42
C LYS A 96 -2.63 -10.92 18.39
N ILE A 97 -1.91 -11.71 17.61
CA ILE A 97 -1.07 -11.20 16.51
C ILE A 97 -1.96 -10.56 15.43
N ALA A 98 -3.06 -11.20 15.04
CA ALA A 98 -3.99 -10.67 14.06
C ALA A 98 -4.66 -9.36 14.54
N GLU A 99 -5.10 -9.31 15.80
CA GLU A 99 -5.67 -8.11 16.43
C GLU A 99 -4.64 -6.96 16.47
N TRP A 100 -3.41 -7.25 16.87
CA TRP A 100 -2.33 -6.25 16.89
C TRP A 100 -2.03 -5.72 15.48
N ARG A 101 -1.95 -6.59 14.48
CA ARG A 101 -1.74 -6.21 13.07
C ARG A 101 -2.85 -5.28 12.58
N LEU A 102 -4.10 -5.62 12.85
CA LEU A 102 -5.25 -4.80 12.48
C LEU A 102 -5.19 -3.42 13.18
N LYS A 103 -4.92 -3.39 14.49
CA LYS A 103 -4.78 -2.15 15.25
C LYS A 103 -3.68 -1.25 14.66
N GLU A 104 -2.52 -1.81 14.34
CA GLU A 104 -1.41 -1.03 13.76
C GLU A 104 -1.67 -0.57 12.32
N SER A 105 -2.38 -1.36 11.50
CA SER A 105 -2.84 -0.93 10.17
C SER A 105 -3.82 0.25 10.28
N LEU A 106 -4.79 0.18 11.18
CA LEU A 106 -5.72 1.28 11.45
C LEU A 106 -4.99 2.53 11.95
N ARG A 107 -4.05 2.38 12.88
CA ARG A 107 -3.23 3.47 13.42
C ARG A 107 -2.44 4.17 12.31
N ARG A 108 -1.71 3.41 11.49
CA ARG A 108 -0.95 3.95 10.36
C ARG A 108 -1.83 4.66 9.34
N THR A 109 -2.96 4.05 9.01
CA THR A 109 -3.88 4.61 8.04
C THR A 109 -4.48 5.91 8.55
N TRP A 110 -4.93 5.94 9.79
CA TRP A 110 -5.45 7.15 10.41
C TRP A 110 -4.44 8.31 10.43
N GLN A 111 -3.18 8.01 10.76
CA GLN A 111 -2.12 9.02 10.86
C GLN A 111 -1.61 9.52 9.50
N ARG A 112 -1.57 8.67 8.47
CA ARG A 112 -0.89 8.96 7.20
C ARG A 112 -1.81 9.11 6.01
N ARG A 113 -2.92 8.37 6.01
CA ARG A 113 -3.87 8.31 4.91
C ARG A 113 -5.33 8.25 5.42
N PRO A 114 -5.79 9.28 6.18
CA PRO A 114 -7.15 9.31 6.72
C PRO A 114 -8.22 9.29 5.62
N ASP A 115 -7.89 9.69 4.41
CA ASP A 115 -8.74 9.60 3.22
C ASP A 115 -9.17 8.17 2.91
N LEU A 116 -8.33 7.18 3.14
CA LEU A 116 -8.66 5.76 2.94
C LEU A 116 -9.72 5.29 3.94
N LEU A 117 -9.64 5.73 5.20
CA LEU A 117 -10.65 5.39 6.21
C LEU A 117 -12.01 6.03 5.92
N ALA A 118 -12.04 7.21 5.33
CA ALA A 118 -13.30 7.88 4.95
C ALA A 118 -14.11 7.07 3.93
N ASN A 119 -13.44 6.28 3.10
CA ASN A 119 -14.05 5.46 2.06
C ASN A 119 -14.26 3.98 2.50
N ARG A 120 -13.93 3.62 3.75
CA ARG A 120 -14.04 2.26 4.28
C ARG A 120 -15.26 2.09 5.17
N GLN A 121 -16.00 1.01 4.97
CA GLN A 121 -17.02 0.58 5.92
C GLN A 121 -16.37 -0.18 7.07
N LEU A 122 -16.13 0.53 8.19
CA LEU A 122 -15.51 -0.06 9.37
C LEU A 122 -16.46 -1.07 10.04
N THR A 123 -15.93 -2.24 10.39
CA THR A 123 -16.61 -3.19 11.28
C THR A 123 -16.74 -2.63 12.70
N LYS A 124 -17.53 -3.30 13.57
CA LYS A 124 -17.62 -2.90 14.97
C LYS A 124 -16.24 -2.95 15.67
N GLN A 125 -15.52 -4.05 15.47
CA GLN A 125 -14.16 -4.22 16.03
C GLN A 125 -13.20 -3.14 15.57
N GLU A 126 -13.21 -2.78 14.29
CA GLU A 126 -12.34 -1.73 13.76
C GLU A 126 -12.67 -0.35 14.33
N ARG A 127 -13.96 -0.06 14.56
CA ARG A 127 -14.38 1.19 15.22
C ARG A 127 -13.88 1.26 16.66
N ASP A 128 -14.09 0.19 17.41
CA ASP A 128 -13.66 0.11 18.82
C ASP A 128 -12.13 0.30 18.92
N LEU A 129 -11.36 -0.39 18.06
CA LEU A 129 -9.90 -0.23 18.00
C LEU A 129 -9.48 1.18 17.57
N LEU A 130 -10.18 1.80 16.62
CA LEU A 130 -9.85 3.16 16.16
C LEU A 130 -10.16 4.20 17.23
N ASP A 131 -11.22 4.00 18.01
CA ASP A 131 -11.55 4.89 19.12
C ASP A 131 -10.51 4.77 20.26
N ASP A 132 -10.03 3.57 20.55
CA ASP A 132 -8.89 3.35 21.47
C ASP A 132 -7.63 4.08 20.98
N ILE A 133 -7.30 3.94 19.70
CA ILE A 133 -6.13 4.60 19.09
C ILE A 133 -6.19 6.13 19.23
N LYS A 134 -7.38 6.72 19.09
CA LYS A 134 -7.55 8.18 19.21
C LYS A 134 -7.45 8.70 20.65
N GLN A 135 -7.59 7.82 21.64
CA GLN A 135 -7.49 8.16 23.07
C GLN A 135 -6.06 7.98 23.61
N GLU A 136 -5.17 7.25 22.93
CA GLU A 136 -3.75 7.09 23.25
C GLU A 136 -2.92 8.34 22.90
#